data_122946802a793d148d6d2f346e155769
#
_entry.id   122946802a793d148d6d2f346e155769
#
_cell.length_a   1.000
_cell.length_b   1.000
_cell.length_c   1.000
_cell.angle_alpha   90.00
_cell.angle_beta   90.00
_cell.angle_gamma   90.00
#
_symmetry.space_group_name_H-M   'P 1'
#
loop_
_entity.id
_entity.type
_entity.pdbx_description
1 polymer ?
#
loop_
_entity_poly.entity_id
_entity_poly.type
_entity_poly.pdbx_seq_one_letter_code
_entity_poly.pdbx_strand_id
1 'polypeptide(L)'
;MAVATFLYLTIKRPVHAESGFYVIQFFYLVSLVGASLFYLVELWPRRSDLEALKALYVPSITPLVGAPAPVQVHDFLKWDLVFALLSTGIAQLWFVSEIIEIPLILLWYLIAIPLIGPGAAVIAVNMWCEGQIGDRLVMVKEKEKEI
;
A
#
# COMPACT_ATOMS: atom_id res chain seq x y z
N MET A 1 -8.39 1.36 8.73
CA MET A 1 -7.94 2.61 8.08
C MET A 1 -8.57 2.82 6.70
N ALA A 2 -8.28 2.03 5.67
CA ALA A 2 -8.74 2.31 4.29
C ALA A 2 -10.26 2.52 4.15
N VAL A 3 -11.10 1.64 4.71
CA VAL A 3 -12.56 1.78 4.64
C VAL A 3 -13.05 3.01 5.41
N ALA A 4 -12.50 3.25 6.59
CA ALA A 4 -12.85 4.44 7.38
C ALA A 4 -12.40 5.72 6.67
N THR A 5 -11.21 5.73 6.05
CA THR A 5 -10.71 6.85 5.26
C THR A 5 -11.56 7.08 4.01
N PHE A 6 -11.92 6.00 3.30
CA PHE A 6 -12.80 6.09 2.13
C PHE A 6 -14.17 6.66 2.50
N LEU A 7 -14.80 6.17 3.57
CA LEU A 7 -16.07 6.68 4.07
C LEU A 7 -15.95 8.15 4.51
N TYR A 8 -14.88 8.49 5.23
CA TYR A 8 -14.62 9.87 5.66
C TYR A 8 -14.47 10.83 4.47
N LEU A 9 -13.70 10.44 3.45
CA LEU A 9 -13.49 11.24 2.23
C LEU A 9 -14.73 11.34 1.35
N THR A 10 -15.59 10.30 1.35
CA THR A 10 -16.86 10.31 0.61
C THR A 10 -17.92 11.19 1.28
N ILE A 11 -17.89 11.29 2.62
CA ILE A 11 -18.84 12.08 3.40
C ILE A 11 -18.42 13.54 3.50
N LYS A 12 -17.09 13.80 3.64
CA LYS A 12 -16.52 15.14 3.71
C LYS A 12 -16.32 15.69 2.29
N ARG A 13 -17.18 16.52 1.87
CA ARG A 13 -17.40 17.08 0.54
C ARG A 13 -16.38 18.05 -0.02
N PRO A 14 -16.63 18.46 -1.15
CA PRO A 14 -16.31 18.32 -2.57
C PRO A 14 -15.38 19.39 -3.10
N VAL A 15 -14.39 19.87 -2.35
CA VAL A 15 -13.36 20.78 -2.87
C VAL A 15 -12.54 20.09 -3.96
N HIS A 16 -12.61 18.77 -4.01
CA HIS A 16 -11.87 17.91 -4.96
C HIS A 16 -12.70 17.43 -6.15
N ALA A 17 -13.96 17.83 -6.28
CA ALA A 17 -14.86 17.32 -7.33
C ALA A 17 -14.33 17.55 -8.75
N GLU A 18 -13.56 18.62 -8.95
CA GLU A 18 -12.99 18.98 -10.27
C GLU A 18 -11.57 18.41 -10.50
N SER A 19 -10.94 17.79 -9.48
CA SER A 19 -9.52 17.40 -9.53
C SER A 19 -9.26 15.96 -9.99
N GLY A 20 -10.29 15.18 -10.36
CA GLY A 20 -10.12 13.76 -10.65
C GLY A 20 -9.88 12.89 -9.41
N PHE A 21 -9.89 13.45 -8.21
CA PHE A 21 -9.62 12.77 -6.94
C PHE A 21 -10.51 11.53 -6.75
N TYR A 22 -11.81 11.64 -7.03
CA TYR A 22 -12.73 10.49 -6.91
C TYR A 22 -12.40 9.37 -7.88
N VAL A 23 -11.91 9.69 -9.07
CA VAL A 23 -11.49 8.70 -10.06
C VAL A 23 -10.28 7.93 -9.55
N ILE A 24 -9.29 8.61 -9.01
CA ILE A 24 -8.09 8.02 -8.43
C ILE A 24 -8.46 7.15 -7.23
N GLN A 25 -9.30 7.64 -6.32
CA GLN A 25 -9.78 6.87 -5.16
C GLN A 25 -10.56 5.62 -5.56
N PHE A 26 -11.37 5.71 -6.62
CA PHE A 26 -12.07 4.56 -7.17
C PHE A 26 -11.09 3.49 -7.69
N PHE A 27 -10.06 3.89 -8.44
CA PHE A 27 -9.03 2.96 -8.92
C PHE A 27 -8.25 2.32 -7.77
N TYR A 28 -7.89 3.08 -6.75
CA TYR A 28 -7.26 2.52 -5.55
C TYR A 28 -8.17 1.52 -4.85
N LEU A 29 -9.46 1.83 -4.71
CA LEU A 29 -10.42 0.91 -4.09
C LEU A 29 -10.54 -0.40 -4.88
N VAL A 30 -10.71 -0.32 -6.19
CA VAL A 30 -10.78 -1.51 -7.07
C VAL A 30 -9.49 -2.34 -6.97
N SER A 31 -8.34 -1.68 -7.00
CA SER A 31 -7.03 -2.34 -6.87
C SER A 31 -6.85 -2.98 -5.49
N LEU A 32 -7.28 -2.30 -4.41
CA LEU A 32 -7.24 -2.84 -3.05
C LEU A 32 -8.10 -4.09 -2.92
N VAL A 33 -9.33 -4.03 -3.41
CA VAL A 33 -10.24 -5.19 -3.38
C VAL A 33 -9.67 -6.34 -4.22
N GLY A 34 -9.20 -6.06 -5.43
CA GLY A 34 -8.59 -7.07 -6.30
C GLY A 34 -7.36 -7.72 -5.68
N ALA A 35 -6.43 -6.94 -5.14
CA ALA A 35 -5.23 -7.45 -4.48
C ALA A 35 -5.57 -8.26 -3.22
N SER A 36 -6.55 -7.81 -2.42
CA SER A 36 -7.01 -8.53 -1.23
C SER A 36 -7.68 -9.86 -1.59
N LEU A 37 -8.55 -9.87 -2.58
CA LEU A 37 -9.21 -11.10 -3.04
C LEU A 37 -8.20 -12.11 -3.57
N PHE A 38 -7.26 -11.67 -4.39
CA PHE A 38 -6.20 -12.55 -4.89
C PHE A 38 -5.40 -13.17 -3.74
N TYR A 39 -4.99 -12.34 -2.77
CA TYR A 39 -4.28 -12.81 -1.59
C TYR A 39 -5.09 -13.81 -0.78
N LEU A 40 -6.37 -13.52 -0.52
CA LEU A 40 -7.24 -14.38 0.29
C LEU A 40 -7.53 -15.71 -0.40
N VAL A 41 -7.74 -15.72 -1.71
CA VAL A 41 -8.05 -16.94 -2.45
C VAL A 41 -6.81 -17.82 -2.61
N GLU A 42 -5.66 -17.25 -2.98
CA GLU A 42 -4.46 -18.01 -3.35
C GLU A 42 -3.55 -18.33 -2.16
N LEU A 43 -3.39 -17.40 -1.24
CA LEU A 43 -2.39 -17.47 -0.18
C LEU A 43 -2.96 -17.79 1.19
N TRP A 44 -4.16 -17.34 1.51
CA TRP A 44 -4.77 -17.60 2.81
C TRP A 44 -4.95 -19.09 3.14
N PRO A 45 -5.29 -19.98 2.20
CA PRO A 45 -5.34 -21.42 2.48
C PRO A 45 -3.98 -22.01 2.86
N ARG A 46 -2.88 -21.39 2.41
CA ARG A 46 -1.49 -21.84 2.65
C ARG A 46 -0.81 -21.15 3.85
N ARG A 47 -1.53 -20.32 4.59
CA ARG A 47 -0.96 -19.52 5.69
C ARG A 47 -0.35 -20.36 6.83
N SER A 48 -0.76 -21.61 6.99
CA SER A 48 -0.20 -22.55 7.96
C SER A 48 1.09 -23.21 7.50
N ASP A 49 1.44 -23.12 6.23
CA ASP A 49 2.66 -23.66 5.65
C ASP A 49 3.71 -22.56 5.54
N LEU A 50 4.46 -22.36 6.63
CA LEU A 50 5.51 -21.35 6.72
C LEU A 50 6.64 -21.57 5.70
N GLU A 51 6.95 -22.83 5.38
CA GLU A 51 8.00 -23.15 4.41
C GLU A 51 7.56 -22.75 2.99
N ALA A 52 6.30 -23.01 2.63
CA ALA A 52 5.74 -22.57 1.35
C ALA A 52 5.70 -21.05 1.23
N LEU A 53 5.28 -20.33 2.31
CA LEU A 53 5.28 -18.87 2.33
C LEU A 53 6.69 -18.29 2.26
N LYS A 54 7.64 -18.85 2.98
CA LYS A 54 9.04 -18.46 2.91
C LYS A 54 9.61 -18.69 1.51
N ALA A 55 9.36 -19.86 0.91
CA ALA A 55 9.78 -20.15 -0.44
C ALA A 55 9.18 -19.20 -1.49
N LEU A 56 7.99 -18.64 -1.23
CA LEU A 56 7.32 -17.74 -2.16
C LEU A 56 7.80 -16.28 -2.03
N TYR A 57 8.02 -15.79 -0.80
CA TYR A 57 8.26 -14.37 -0.56
C TYR A 57 9.69 -14.00 -0.16
N VAL A 58 10.45 -14.94 0.40
CA VAL A 58 11.79 -14.63 0.88
C VAL A 58 12.80 -14.89 -0.23
N PRO A 59 13.50 -13.87 -0.72
CA PRO A 59 14.55 -14.06 -1.72
C PRO A 59 15.78 -14.72 -1.10
N SER A 60 16.57 -15.40 -1.94
CA SER A 60 17.83 -16.01 -1.53
C SER A 60 18.90 -14.94 -1.31
N ILE A 61 19.55 -14.95 -0.16
CA ILE A 61 20.68 -14.06 0.12
C ILE A 61 21.92 -14.53 -0.63
N THR A 62 22.04 -15.85 -0.85
CA THR A 62 23.15 -16.44 -1.60
C THR A 62 22.82 -16.55 -3.09
N PRO A 63 23.74 -16.19 -3.98
CA PRO A 63 23.52 -16.33 -5.41
C PRO A 63 23.18 -17.78 -5.80
N LEU A 64 22.13 -17.97 -6.57
CA LEU A 64 21.69 -19.28 -7.08
C LEU A 64 22.50 -19.70 -8.33
N VAL A 65 23.80 -19.74 -8.21
CA VAL A 65 24.70 -20.10 -9.32
C VAL A 65 24.48 -21.57 -9.71
N GLY A 66 24.16 -21.79 -11.00
CA GLY A 66 23.91 -23.15 -11.52
C GLY A 66 22.48 -23.67 -11.32
N ALA A 67 21.60 -22.92 -10.66
CA ALA A 67 20.19 -23.28 -10.60
C ALA A 67 19.51 -23.15 -11.98
N PRO A 68 18.43 -23.90 -12.25
CA PRO A 68 17.65 -23.75 -13.49
C PRO A 68 17.12 -22.31 -13.66
N ALA A 69 17.10 -21.83 -14.91
CA ALA A 69 16.67 -20.46 -15.22
C ALA A 69 15.32 -20.03 -14.58
N PRO A 70 14.27 -20.88 -14.55
CA PRO A 70 13.01 -20.49 -13.89
C PRO A 70 13.18 -20.19 -12.39
N VAL A 71 14.07 -20.89 -11.69
CA VAL A 71 14.34 -20.69 -10.26
C VAL A 71 15.06 -19.35 -10.04
N GLN A 72 16.04 -19.03 -10.89
CA GLN A 72 16.75 -17.75 -10.83
C GLN A 72 15.81 -16.57 -11.12
N VAL A 73 14.95 -16.68 -12.14
CA VAL A 73 13.97 -15.66 -12.48
C VAL A 73 12.98 -15.46 -11.32
N HIS A 74 12.49 -16.54 -10.72
CA HIS A 74 11.57 -16.45 -9.58
C HIS A 74 12.23 -15.76 -8.38
N ASP A 75 13.48 -16.06 -8.09
CA ASP A 75 14.22 -15.41 -7.00
C ASP A 75 14.49 -13.92 -7.29
N PHE A 76 14.80 -13.57 -8.54
CA PHE A 76 14.92 -12.18 -8.98
C PHE A 76 13.62 -11.40 -8.77
N LEU A 77 12.46 -11.99 -9.12
CA LEU A 77 11.15 -11.36 -8.91
C LEU A 77 10.83 -11.14 -7.44
N LYS A 78 11.31 -12.00 -6.54
CA LYS A 78 11.16 -11.76 -5.08
C LYS A 78 11.97 -10.54 -4.64
N TRP A 79 13.19 -10.38 -5.13
CA TRP A 79 14.01 -9.19 -4.86
C TRP A 79 13.35 -7.93 -5.39
N ASP A 80 12.81 -7.98 -6.61
CA ASP A 80 12.08 -6.87 -7.22
C ASP A 80 10.87 -6.48 -6.35
N LEU A 81 10.09 -7.45 -5.88
CA LEU A 81 8.98 -7.22 -4.96
C LEU A 81 9.44 -6.55 -3.65
N VAL A 82 10.53 -7.03 -3.05
CA VAL A 82 11.08 -6.46 -1.80
C VAL A 82 11.49 -5.00 -2.02
N PHE A 83 12.21 -4.71 -3.11
CA PHE A 83 12.63 -3.34 -3.42
C PHE A 83 11.45 -2.43 -3.76
N ALA A 84 10.46 -2.93 -4.49
CA ALA A 84 9.24 -2.18 -4.78
C ALA A 84 8.47 -1.81 -3.50
N LEU A 85 8.29 -2.75 -2.58
CA LEU A 85 7.61 -2.51 -1.30
C LEU A 85 8.40 -1.55 -0.41
N LEU A 86 9.73 -1.71 -0.32
CA LEU A 86 10.58 -0.83 0.47
C LEU A 86 10.61 0.60 -0.08
N SER A 87 10.80 0.76 -1.39
CA SER A 87 10.83 2.09 -2.02
C SER A 87 9.49 2.81 -1.89
N THR A 88 8.39 2.10 -2.06
CA THR A 88 7.05 2.66 -1.86
C THR A 88 6.82 3.03 -0.39
N GLY A 89 7.23 2.17 0.55
CA GLY A 89 7.14 2.46 1.99
C GLY A 89 7.95 3.70 2.38
N ILE A 90 9.17 3.86 1.86
CA ILE A 90 9.99 5.06 2.09
C ILE A 90 9.31 6.30 1.48
N ALA A 91 8.79 6.19 0.25
CA ALA A 91 8.07 7.28 -0.39
C ALA A 91 6.83 7.72 0.42
N GLN A 92 6.08 6.77 0.99
CA GLN A 92 4.92 7.06 1.84
C GLN A 92 5.31 7.81 3.13
N LEU A 93 6.47 7.48 3.73
CA LEU A 93 6.98 8.21 4.89
C LEU A 93 7.28 9.69 4.58
N TRP A 94 7.57 10.02 3.31
CA TRP A 94 7.78 11.41 2.90
C TRP A 94 6.49 12.25 2.97
N PHE A 95 5.32 11.63 2.87
CA PHE A 95 4.03 12.32 2.96
C PHE A 95 3.51 12.44 4.39
N VAL A 96 4.19 11.85 5.36
CA VAL A 96 3.86 11.96 6.78
C VAL A 96 4.00 13.41 7.25
N SER A 97 2.96 13.94 7.88
CA SER A 97 2.93 15.30 8.41
C SER A 97 3.46 15.38 9.83
N GLU A 98 3.15 14.36 10.62
CA GLU A 98 3.45 14.31 12.04
C GLU A 98 4.21 13.02 12.38
N ILE A 99 5.20 13.13 13.27
CA ILE A 99 6.05 11.99 13.67
C ILE A 99 5.20 10.83 14.21
N ILE A 100 4.06 11.12 14.84
CA ILE A 100 3.15 10.10 15.39
C ILE A 100 2.50 9.22 14.31
N GLU A 101 2.45 9.67 13.06
CA GLU A 101 1.88 8.91 11.94
C GLU A 101 2.79 7.76 11.51
N ILE A 102 4.11 7.89 11.71
CA ILE A 102 5.10 6.85 11.37
C ILE A 102 4.80 5.52 12.10
N PRO A 103 4.69 5.48 13.44
CA PRO A 103 4.36 4.24 14.13
C PRO A 103 2.97 3.71 13.77
N LEU A 104 2.02 4.57 13.42
CA LEU A 104 0.69 4.13 12.97
C LEU A 104 0.75 3.41 11.60
N ILE A 105 1.55 3.93 10.66
CA ILE A 105 1.77 3.29 9.36
C ILE A 105 2.49 1.95 9.55
N LEU A 106 3.51 1.90 10.40
CA LEU A 106 4.24 0.66 10.68
C LEU A 106 3.33 -0.39 11.33
N LEU A 107 2.51 0.02 12.31
CA LEU A 107 1.52 -0.86 12.93
C LEU A 107 0.48 -1.34 11.91
N TRP A 108 0.05 -0.46 11.00
CA TRP A 108 -0.83 -0.84 9.90
C TRP A 108 -0.20 -1.93 9.03
N TYR A 109 1.04 -1.77 8.60
CA TYR A 109 1.74 -2.79 7.80
C TYR A 109 1.88 -4.11 8.54
N LEU A 110 2.22 -4.08 9.84
CA LEU A 110 2.36 -5.26 10.66
C LEU A 110 1.04 -6.09 10.71
N ILE A 111 -0.10 -5.41 10.73
CA ILE A 111 -1.42 -6.06 10.79
C ILE A 111 -1.96 -6.38 9.39
N ALA A 112 -1.86 -5.45 8.46
CA ALA A 112 -2.52 -5.55 7.16
C ALA A 112 -1.82 -6.55 6.22
N ILE A 113 -0.49 -6.61 6.23
CA ILE A 113 0.25 -7.55 5.36
C ILE A 113 -0.20 -9.00 5.56
N PRO A 114 -0.27 -9.55 6.79
CA PRO A 114 -0.73 -10.91 6.98
C PRO A 114 -2.23 -11.11 6.75
N LEU A 115 -3.07 -10.07 6.88
CA LEU A 115 -4.51 -10.19 6.74
C LEU A 115 -5.03 -10.02 5.31
N ILE A 116 -4.52 -9.02 4.59
CA ILE A 116 -5.03 -8.62 3.28
C ILE A 116 -3.95 -8.64 2.18
N GLY A 117 -2.73 -8.96 2.54
CA GLY A 117 -1.58 -9.02 1.65
C GLY A 117 -0.82 -7.72 1.49
N PRO A 118 0.46 -7.80 1.05
CA PRO A 118 1.34 -6.63 0.98
C PRO A 118 0.86 -5.58 -0.03
N GLY A 119 0.35 -6.00 -1.19
CA GLY A 119 -0.16 -5.08 -2.21
C GLY A 119 -1.33 -4.24 -1.71
N ALA A 120 -2.33 -4.88 -1.10
CA ALA A 120 -3.49 -4.18 -0.53
C ALA A 120 -3.10 -3.27 0.64
N ALA A 121 -2.16 -3.70 1.49
CA ALA A 121 -1.66 -2.89 2.59
C ALA A 121 -1.03 -1.57 2.11
N VAL A 122 -0.22 -1.63 1.04
CA VAL A 122 0.41 -0.46 0.39
C VAL A 122 -0.64 0.46 -0.23
N ILE A 123 -1.60 -0.10 -0.98
CA ILE A 123 -2.66 0.68 -1.63
C ILE A 123 -3.48 1.45 -0.59
N ALA A 124 -3.78 0.84 0.56
CA ALA A 124 -4.53 1.49 1.63
C ALA A 124 -3.78 2.71 2.20
N VAL A 125 -2.46 2.64 2.35
CA VAL A 125 -1.65 3.78 2.79
C VAL A 125 -1.58 4.87 1.70
N ASN A 126 -1.46 4.49 0.42
CA ASN A 126 -1.52 5.45 -0.68
C ASN A 126 -2.85 6.22 -0.71
N MET A 127 -3.99 5.53 -0.52
CA MET A 127 -5.29 6.19 -0.40
C MET A 127 -5.33 7.22 0.73
N TRP A 128 -4.71 6.88 1.86
CA TRP A 128 -4.63 7.79 3.00
C TRP A 128 -3.71 8.99 2.69
N CYS A 129 -2.54 8.78 2.08
CA CYS A 129 -1.62 9.84 1.68
C CYS A 129 -2.27 10.84 0.71
N GLU A 130 -3.00 10.36 -0.30
CA GLU A 130 -3.76 11.21 -1.23
C GLU A 130 -4.81 12.06 -0.51
N GLY A 131 -5.48 11.51 0.49
CA GLY A 131 -6.40 12.26 1.33
C GLY A 131 -5.72 13.41 2.07
N GLN A 132 -4.54 13.17 2.65
CA GLN A 132 -3.76 14.19 3.36
C GLN A 132 -3.31 15.34 2.43
N ILE A 133 -2.88 15.03 1.21
CA ILE A 133 -2.50 16.03 0.21
C ILE A 133 -3.71 16.91 -0.11
N GLY A 134 -4.86 16.31 -0.32
CA GLY A 134 -6.10 17.02 -0.58
C GLY A 134 -6.46 18.04 0.51
N ASP A 135 -6.46 17.61 1.76
CA ASP A 135 -6.80 18.47 2.90
C ASP A 135 -5.81 19.65 3.04
N ARG A 136 -4.51 19.45 2.75
CA ARG A 136 -3.52 20.54 2.76
C ARG A 136 -3.77 21.58 1.67
N LEU A 137 -4.13 21.16 0.47
CA LEU A 137 -4.43 22.06 -0.65
C LEU A 137 -5.65 22.94 -0.35
N VAL A 138 -6.63 22.41 0.38
CA VAL A 138 -7.80 23.18 0.82
C VAL A 138 -7.39 24.27 1.79
N MET A 139 -6.62 23.92 2.82
CA MET A 139 -6.18 24.88 3.84
C MET A 139 -5.33 26.03 3.24
N VAL A 140 -4.51 25.75 2.23
CA VAL A 140 -3.74 26.79 1.53
C VAL A 140 -4.65 27.75 0.78
N LYS A 141 -5.64 27.22 0.04
CA LYS A 141 -6.60 28.06 -0.72
C LYS A 141 -7.51 28.90 0.19
N GLU A 142 -7.85 28.41 1.36
CA GLU A 142 -8.64 29.20 2.33
C GLU A 142 -7.82 30.37 2.87
N LYS A 143 -6.56 30.15 3.23
CA LYS A 143 -5.65 31.22 3.69
C LYS A 143 -5.41 32.29 2.62
N GLU A 144 -5.32 31.91 1.34
CA GLU A 144 -5.16 32.88 0.24
C GLU A 144 -6.39 33.78 0.04
N LYS A 145 -7.58 33.35 0.46
CA LYS A 145 -8.80 34.15 0.38
C LYS A 145 -8.99 35.13 1.53
N GLU A 146 -8.26 34.92 2.62
CA GLU A 146 -8.33 35.78 3.82
C GLU A 146 -7.33 36.96 3.75
N ILE A 147 -6.42 36.96 2.78
CA ILE A 147 -5.43 38.01 2.48
C ILE A 147 -5.95 38.91 1.36
#